data_250c57a9919997e37d9516d3fbfddcd4
#
_entry.id   250c57a9919997e37d9516d3fbfddcd4
#
_cell.length_a   1.000
_cell.length_b   1.000
_cell.length_c   1.000
_cell.angle_alpha   90.00
_cell.angle_beta   90.00
_cell.angle_gamma   90.00
#
_symmetry.space_group_name_H-M   'P 1'
#
loop_
_entity.id
_entity.type
_entity.pdbx_description
1 polymer ?
#
loop_
_entity_poly.entity_id
_entity_poly.type
_entity_poly.pdbx_seq_one_letter_code
_entity_poly.pdbx_strand_id
1 'polypeptide(L)'
;MTDDAAAAVAGLRLLIGSYTATGGGTGAGISVVEDGVARTVAVLDDPSFLAVTDDRVYAVTETLDGAVQAFRRSGATLEHLWTADAGGDAPCHVRIDPSGVLVVTNYTSGTISAIGLEAAETATDASPDSTAGSHGDGTGASTVPASAVATAVLPDVTGPVEDRQEGPHAHQSTATPDGTVLVADLGGDALHEFRIDTDADGSVTLEPVRVHHVEPGTGPRHMGWWDGDLVVAGELDGRVHRLRRDDTGSFRTLVATPVTASDAPASGTGEVFLSHLEVDDRGLVTVAVRGRDEIVVLDAADGGLTVVHTVPAGGVWPRHFARAGDLLLVANQMSDAVAVLPIGPDGFPGPTIAEIAVGSPACIVPFPAD
;
A
#
# COMPACT_ATOMS: atom_id res chain seq x y z
N MET A 1 9.75 8.48 -27.11
CA MET A 1 9.97 7.10 -26.67
C MET A 1 10.74 6.39 -27.80
N THR A 2 11.82 5.67 -27.48
CA THR A 2 12.52 4.83 -28.48
C THR A 2 11.64 3.63 -28.82
N ASP A 3 11.89 2.95 -29.95
CA ASP A 3 11.13 1.75 -30.36
C ASP A 3 11.21 0.65 -29.27
N ASP A 4 12.35 0.50 -28.59
CA ASP A 4 12.56 -0.46 -27.50
C ASP A 4 11.73 -0.10 -26.25
N ALA A 5 11.66 1.18 -25.90
CA ALA A 5 10.84 1.65 -24.79
C ALA A 5 9.34 1.49 -25.05
N ALA A 6 8.91 1.72 -26.31
CA ALA A 6 7.52 1.48 -26.71
C ALA A 6 7.18 -0.01 -26.65
N ALA A 7 8.10 -0.89 -27.07
CA ALA A 7 7.92 -2.33 -26.97
C ALA A 7 7.83 -2.82 -25.51
N ALA A 8 8.59 -2.22 -24.60
CA ALA A 8 8.58 -2.59 -23.17
C ALA A 8 7.26 -2.29 -22.46
N VAL A 9 6.52 -1.27 -22.89
CA VAL A 9 5.23 -0.88 -22.29
C VAL A 9 4.02 -1.40 -23.08
N ALA A 10 4.24 -2.00 -24.26
CA ALA A 10 3.17 -2.57 -25.05
C ALA A 10 2.46 -3.71 -24.30
N GLY A 11 1.13 -3.65 -24.23
CA GLY A 11 0.30 -4.62 -23.53
C GLY A 11 0.29 -4.46 -22.00
N LEU A 12 1.02 -3.51 -21.41
CA LEU A 12 0.87 -3.18 -19.99
C LEU A 12 -0.49 -2.56 -19.74
N ARG A 13 -1.17 -3.08 -18.71
CA ARG A 13 -2.41 -2.53 -18.19
C ARG A 13 -2.29 -2.32 -16.69
N LEU A 14 -2.39 -1.08 -16.27
CA LEU A 14 -2.19 -0.68 -14.88
C LEU A 14 -3.32 0.22 -14.41
N LEU A 15 -3.74 0.03 -13.17
CA LEU A 15 -4.44 1.04 -12.39
C LEU A 15 -3.40 1.76 -11.53
N ILE A 16 -3.48 3.09 -11.48
CA ILE A 16 -2.58 3.93 -10.71
C ILE A 16 -3.41 4.88 -9.87
N GLY A 17 -3.22 4.79 -8.56
CA GLY A 17 -3.67 5.80 -7.62
C GLY A 17 -2.61 6.88 -7.45
N SER A 18 -3.03 8.13 -7.33
CA SER A 18 -2.13 9.29 -7.32
C SER A 18 -2.49 10.29 -6.24
N TYR A 19 -1.48 11.00 -5.72
CA TYR A 19 -1.76 12.22 -4.96
C TYR A 19 -2.21 13.33 -5.91
N THR A 20 -3.22 14.07 -5.46
CA THR A 20 -3.83 15.19 -6.20
C THR A 20 -3.40 16.53 -5.59
N ALA A 21 -3.95 17.63 -6.08
CA ALA A 21 -3.66 18.95 -5.54
C ALA A 21 -4.02 19.08 -4.05
N THR A 22 -4.97 18.28 -3.54
CA THR A 22 -5.38 18.23 -2.13
C THR A 22 -4.23 17.78 -1.23
N GLY A 23 -3.50 16.72 -1.60
CA GLY A 23 -2.30 16.24 -0.91
C GLY A 23 -1.00 16.87 -1.44
N GLY A 24 -1.09 17.95 -2.23
CA GLY A 24 0.08 18.63 -2.80
C GLY A 24 0.71 17.94 -4.01
N GLY A 25 0.01 16.97 -4.60
CA GLY A 25 0.43 16.26 -5.80
C GLY A 25 -0.07 16.89 -7.11
N THR A 26 0.28 16.27 -8.22
CA THR A 26 -0.06 16.71 -9.58
C THR A 26 -1.06 15.76 -10.27
N GLY A 27 -1.44 14.66 -9.61
CA GLY A 27 -2.41 13.70 -10.11
C GLY A 27 -3.84 14.25 -10.14
N ALA A 28 -4.75 13.52 -10.78
CA ALA A 28 -6.16 13.89 -10.90
C ALA A 28 -7.12 12.81 -10.36
N GLY A 29 -6.58 11.80 -9.67
CA GLY A 29 -7.36 10.68 -9.18
C GLY A 29 -6.80 9.33 -9.62
N ILE A 30 -7.66 8.38 -10.00
CA ILE A 30 -7.25 7.07 -10.51
C ILE A 30 -7.03 7.15 -12.01
N SER A 31 -5.88 6.68 -12.47
CA SER A 31 -5.54 6.56 -13.89
C SER A 31 -5.47 5.08 -14.32
N VAL A 32 -5.86 4.82 -15.57
CA VAL A 32 -5.53 3.58 -16.28
C VAL A 32 -4.39 3.86 -17.24
N VAL A 33 -3.42 2.97 -17.26
CA VAL A 33 -2.38 2.93 -18.30
C VAL A 33 -2.68 1.79 -19.25
N GLU A 34 -2.68 2.08 -20.54
CA GLU A 34 -2.73 1.12 -21.64
C GLU A 34 -1.65 1.50 -22.66
N ASP A 35 -0.82 0.53 -23.04
CA ASP A 35 0.27 0.70 -24.01
C ASP A 35 1.19 1.92 -23.68
N GLY A 36 1.47 2.13 -22.41
CA GLY A 36 2.33 3.22 -21.94
C GLY A 36 1.67 4.60 -21.91
N VAL A 37 0.37 4.70 -22.15
CA VAL A 37 -0.37 5.97 -22.07
C VAL A 37 -1.31 5.97 -20.88
N ALA A 38 -1.13 6.95 -19.98
CA ALA A 38 -2.00 7.13 -18.82
C ALA A 38 -3.20 8.02 -19.17
N ARG A 39 -4.35 7.65 -18.61
CA ARG A 39 -5.61 8.38 -18.76
C ARG A 39 -6.37 8.33 -17.43
N THR A 40 -6.80 9.46 -16.88
CA THR A 40 -7.64 9.50 -15.67
C THR A 40 -9.01 8.88 -15.97
N VAL A 41 -9.44 7.95 -15.11
CA VAL A 41 -10.70 7.22 -15.25
C VAL A 41 -11.66 7.44 -14.09
N ALA A 42 -11.17 7.93 -12.95
CA ALA A 42 -11.98 8.41 -11.84
C ALA A 42 -11.29 9.63 -11.21
N VAL A 43 -12.06 10.69 -11.00
CA VAL A 43 -11.60 11.92 -10.34
C VAL A 43 -12.03 11.84 -8.87
N LEU A 44 -11.06 11.78 -7.97
CA LEU A 44 -11.25 11.80 -6.52
C LEU A 44 -9.97 12.31 -5.86
N ASP A 45 -10.07 12.76 -4.62
CA ASP A 45 -8.94 13.32 -3.89
C ASP A 45 -8.03 12.21 -3.36
N ASP A 46 -6.75 12.30 -3.63
CA ASP A 46 -5.66 11.51 -3.09
C ASP A 46 -5.93 10.00 -2.98
N PRO A 47 -6.31 9.29 -4.09
CA PRO A 47 -6.41 7.84 -4.07
C PRO A 47 -5.02 7.20 -3.97
N SER A 48 -4.40 7.31 -2.81
CA SER A 48 -3.01 6.92 -2.59
C SER A 48 -2.79 5.41 -2.55
N PHE A 49 -3.85 4.62 -2.29
CA PHE A 49 -3.79 3.16 -2.29
C PHE A 49 -5.05 2.52 -2.87
N LEU A 50 -4.85 1.40 -3.58
CA LEU A 50 -5.90 0.66 -4.27
C LEU A 50 -5.85 -0.82 -3.85
N ALA A 51 -7.04 -1.42 -3.63
CA ALA A 51 -7.23 -2.87 -3.60
C ALA A 51 -8.12 -3.28 -4.77
N VAL A 52 -7.76 -4.34 -5.50
CA VAL A 52 -8.39 -4.70 -6.77
C VAL A 52 -8.75 -6.18 -6.79
N THR A 53 -9.95 -6.49 -7.30
CA THR A 53 -10.35 -7.83 -7.75
C THR A 53 -10.51 -7.85 -9.27
N ASP A 54 -11.01 -8.93 -9.83
CA ASP A 54 -11.25 -9.03 -11.29
C ASP A 54 -12.17 -7.91 -11.79
N ASP A 55 -13.20 -7.54 -11.02
CA ASP A 55 -14.24 -6.59 -11.43
C ASP A 55 -14.49 -5.44 -10.43
N ARG A 56 -13.71 -5.33 -9.35
CA ARG A 56 -13.83 -4.26 -8.34
C ARG A 56 -12.52 -3.53 -8.12
N VAL A 57 -12.64 -2.25 -7.84
CA VAL A 57 -11.54 -1.40 -7.37
C VAL A 57 -12.02 -0.68 -6.13
N TYR A 58 -11.27 -0.79 -5.06
CA TYR A 58 -11.48 -0.06 -3.81
C TYR A 58 -10.31 0.90 -3.63
N ALA A 59 -10.64 2.18 -3.47
CA ALA A 59 -9.66 3.25 -3.33
C ALA A 59 -9.87 3.98 -2.01
N VAL A 60 -8.80 4.25 -1.28
CA VAL A 60 -8.83 5.23 -0.18
C VAL A 60 -8.84 6.64 -0.77
N THR A 61 -9.36 7.61 -0.01
CA THR A 61 -9.09 9.04 -0.20
C THR A 61 -8.30 9.53 0.99
N GLU A 62 -6.98 9.71 0.83
CA GLU A 62 -6.05 10.05 1.92
C GLU A 62 -6.18 11.53 2.30
N THR A 63 -7.33 11.87 2.89
CA THR A 63 -7.68 13.22 3.34
C THR A 63 -8.07 13.22 4.82
N LEU A 64 -8.22 14.40 5.43
CA LEU A 64 -8.70 14.51 6.83
C LEU A 64 -10.10 13.94 7.01
N ASP A 65 -10.97 14.06 6.00
CA ASP A 65 -12.28 13.41 5.96
C ASP A 65 -12.15 12.11 5.15
N GLY A 66 -11.37 11.15 5.68
CA GLY A 66 -10.99 9.92 5.00
C GLY A 66 -12.17 9.06 4.56
N ALA A 67 -12.12 8.56 3.32
CA ALA A 67 -13.15 7.69 2.78
C ALA A 67 -12.56 6.50 2.02
N VAL A 68 -13.40 5.48 1.80
CA VAL A 68 -13.16 4.40 0.85
C VAL A 68 -14.22 4.48 -0.24
N GLN A 69 -13.80 4.48 -1.49
CA GLN A 69 -14.69 4.45 -2.64
C GLN A 69 -14.55 3.13 -3.38
N ALA A 70 -15.68 2.54 -3.74
CA ALA A 70 -15.74 1.31 -4.54
C ALA A 70 -16.20 1.60 -5.96
N PHE A 71 -15.57 0.91 -6.90
CA PHE A 71 -15.90 1.03 -8.32
C PHE A 71 -16.06 -0.36 -8.93
N ARG A 72 -17.00 -0.48 -9.87
CA ARG A 72 -17.04 -1.61 -10.81
C ARG A 72 -16.07 -1.32 -11.96
N ARG A 73 -15.16 -2.26 -12.20
CA ARG A 73 -14.24 -2.20 -13.33
C ARG A 73 -14.79 -3.00 -14.51
N SER A 74 -14.76 -2.40 -15.69
CA SER A 74 -15.04 -3.06 -16.96
C SER A 74 -14.00 -2.60 -17.96
N GLY A 75 -13.03 -3.46 -18.27
CA GLY A 75 -11.85 -3.07 -19.04
C GLY A 75 -11.11 -1.91 -18.39
N ALA A 76 -10.98 -0.82 -19.14
CA ALA A 76 -10.33 0.41 -18.70
C ALA A 76 -11.31 1.48 -18.16
N THR A 77 -12.51 1.11 -17.76
CA THR A 77 -13.50 2.03 -17.20
C THR A 77 -13.82 1.69 -15.76
N LEU A 78 -14.09 2.73 -14.95
CA LEU A 78 -14.54 2.60 -13.57
C LEU A 78 -15.90 3.26 -13.43
N GLU A 79 -16.87 2.52 -12.90
CA GLU A 79 -18.20 3.00 -12.51
C GLU A 79 -18.24 3.04 -10.99
N HIS A 80 -18.50 4.22 -10.42
CA HIS A 80 -18.62 4.37 -8.97
C HIS A 80 -19.82 3.56 -8.45
N LEU A 81 -19.63 2.82 -7.38
CA LEU A 81 -20.65 2.01 -6.72
C LEU A 81 -21.09 2.63 -5.39
N TRP A 82 -20.16 2.84 -4.48
CA TRP A 82 -20.44 3.35 -3.14
C TRP A 82 -19.24 4.06 -2.53
N THR A 83 -19.53 4.87 -1.53
CA THR A 83 -18.54 5.53 -0.67
C THR A 83 -18.85 5.17 0.78
N ALA A 84 -17.82 4.86 1.56
CA ALA A 84 -17.90 4.65 3.00
C ALA A 84 -16.91 5.56 3.71
N ASP A 85 -17.25 5.96 4.94
CA ASP A 85 -16.30 6.56 5.87
C ASP A 85 -15.15 5.58 6.15
N ALA A 86 -13.90 6.02 6.07
CA ALA A 86 -12.74 5.19 6.39
C ALA A 86 -12.58 4.91 7.89
N GLY A 87 -13.37 5.56 8.73
CA GLY A 87 -13.28 5.45 10.19
C GLY A 87 -12.09 6.19 10.79
N GLY A 88 -11.53 7.14 10.07
CA GLY A 88 -10.41 7.95 10.54
C GLY A 88 -9.78 8.81 9.44
N ASP A 89 -8.78 9.60 9.84
CA ASP A 89 -8.13 10.61 9.02
C ASP A 89 -6.94 10.02 8.26
N ALA A 90 -6.78 10.44 7.03
CA ALA A 90 -5.71 10.07 6.11
C ALA A 90 -5.57 8.53 5.94
N PRO A 91 -6.60 7.82 5.40
CA PRO A 91 -6.48 6.41 5.06
C PRO A 91 -5.40 6.21 3.99
N CYS A 92 -4.33 5.50 4.35
CA CYS A 92 -3.16 5.34 3.49
C CYS A 92 -2.97 3.91 2.94
N HIS A 93 -3.79 2.96 3.39
CA HIS A 93 -3.75 1.60 2.90
C HIS A 93 -5.12 0.93 3.00
N VAL A 94 -5.46 0.14 1.99
CA VAL A 94 -6.65 -0.71 1.96
C VAL A 94 -6.29 -2.08 1.38
N ARG A 95 -6.85 -3.14 1.93
CA ARG A 95 -6.72 -4.48 1.40
C ARG A 95 -8.01 -5.28 1.58
N ILE A 96 -8.20 -6.26 0.72
CA ILE A 96 -9.27 -7.25 0.85
C ILE A 96 -8.76 -8.38 1.74
N ASP A 97 -9.45 -8.63 2.84
CA ASP A 97 -9.15 -9.74 3.75
C ASP A 97 -9.87 -11.01 3.29
N PRO A 98 -9.26 -12.21 3.48
CA PRO A 98 -9.93 -13.48 3.19
C PRO A 98 -11.27 -13.70 3.93
N SER A 99 -11.51 -12.98 5.02
CA SER A 99 -12.79 -12.99 5.75
C SER A 99 -13.92 -12.24 5.03
N GLY A 100 -13.66 -11.63 3.87
CA GLY A 100 -14.68 -10.89 3.10
C GLY A 100 -14.90 -9.46 3.56
N VAL A 101 -13.91 -8.84 4.19
CA VAL A 101 -13.93 -7.43 4.58
C VAL A 101 -12.82 -6.65 3.88
N LEU A 102 -13.01 -5.34 3.74
CA LEU A 102 -11.91 -4.42 3.51
C LEU A 102 -11.28 -4.04 4.84
N VAL A 103 -9.97 -4.11 4.94
CA VAL A 103 -9.22 -3.57 6.07
C VAL A 103 -8.55 -2.28 5.63
N VAL A 104 -8.84 -1.19 6.34
CA VAL A 104 -8.35 0.16 6.07
C VAL A 104 -7.51 0.62 7.24
N THR A 105 -6.36 1.22 6.98
CA THR A 105 -5.53 1.85 8.01
C THR A 105 -5.47 3.35 7.78
N ASN A 106 -5.73 4.12 8.83
CA ASN A 106 -5.82 5.57 8.80
C ASN A 106 -4.61 6.17 9.54
N TYR A 107 -3.74 6.82 8.79
CA TYR A 107 -2.42 7.24 9.27
C TYR A 107 -2.50 8.31 10.35
N THR A 108 -3.17 9.43 10.06
CA THR A 108 -3.17 10.60 10.96
C THR A 108 -3.96 10.35 12.24
N SER A 109 -5.07 9.61 12.16
CA SER A 109 -5.88 9.29 13.34
C SER A 109 -5.39 8.07 14.12
N GLY A 110 -4.42 7.29 13.59
CA GLY A 110 -3.97 6.06 14.24
C GLY A 110 -5.10 5.04 14.42
N THR A 111 -5.95 4.85 13.41
CA THR A 111 -7.08 3.93 13.49
C THR A 111 -7.00 2.82 12.45
N ILE A 112 -7.66 1.70 12.73
CA ILE A 112 -7.94 0.63 11.77
C ILE A 112 -9.43 0.46 11.64
N SER A 113 -9.93 0.24 10.42
CA SER A 113 -11.33 -0.08 10.15
C SER A 113 -11.46 -1.36 9.34
N ALA A 114 -12.56 -2.08 9.56
CA ALA A 114 -12.98 -3.23 8.78
C ALA A 114 -14.38 -2.96 8.22
N ILE A 115 -14.56 -3.11 6.90
CA ILE A 115 -15.81 -2.86 6.17
C ILE A 115 -16.27 -4.16 5.52
N GLY A 116 -17.44 -4.66 5.91
CA GLY A 116 -18.04 -5.89 5.36
C GLY A 116 -18.45 -5.70 3.90
N LEU A 117 -17.81 -6.43 2.99
CA LEU A 117 -18.01 -6.27 1.55
C LEU A 117 -19.40 -6.71 1.10
N GLU A 118 -19.91 -7.85 1.58
CA GLU A 118 -21.23 -8.36 1.20
C GLU A 118 -22.35 -7.36 1.56
N ALA A 119 -22.29 -6.79 2.77
CA ALA A 119 -23.27 -5.82 3.24
C ALA A 119 -23.17 -4.49 2.46
N ALA A 120 -21.96 -4.04 2.16
CA ALA A 120 -21.73 -2.81 1.38
C ALA A 120 -22.24 -2.94 -0.07
N GLU A 121 -21.99 -4.06 -0.73
CA GLU A 121 -22.42 -4.31 -2.10
C GLU A 121 -23.94 -4.52 -2.20
N THR A 122 -24.54 -5.26 -1.26
CA THR A 122 -25.99 -5.49 -1.23
C THR A 122 -26.78 -4.18 -1.00
N ALA A 123 -26.28 -3.28 -0.15
CA ALA A 123 -26.92 -2.00 0.09
C ALA A 123 -26.96 -1.13 -1.18
N THR A 124 -25.95 -1.24 -2.02
CA THR A 124 -25.87 -0.51 -3.30
C THR A 124 -26.88 -1.03 -4.32
N ASP A 125 -27.04 -2.34 -4.44
CA ASP A 125 -27.98 -2.96 -5.38
C ASP A 125 -29.45 -2.70 -4.99
N ALA A 126 -29.73 -2.42 -3.72
CA ALA A 126 -31.07 -2.12 -3.20
C ALA A 126 -31.53 -0.66 -3.46
N SER A 127 -30.65 0.23 -3.91
CA SER A 127 -30.94 1.65 -4.20
C SER A 127 -30.93 1.92 -5.72
N PRO A 128 -32.02 1.67 -6.46
CA PRO A 128 -32.07 1.78 -7.93
C PRO A 128 -32.11 3.22 -8.47
N ASP A 129 -31.93 4.26 -7.64
CA ASP A 129 -32.16 5.66 -8.04
C ASP A 129 -30.87 6.50 -8.15
N SER A 130 -29.73 5.89 -8.40
CA SER A 130 -28.51 6.62 -8.79
C SER A 130 -28.45 6.80 -10.31
N THR A 131 -29.45 7.47 -10.91
CA THR A 131 -29.35 7.93 -12.29
C THR A 131 -28.33 9.06 -12.36
N ALA A 132 -27.17 8.69 -12.89
CA ALA A 132 -26.26 9.47 -13.71
C ALA A 132 -26.18 11.00 -13.48
N GLY A 133 -25.00 11.47 -13.12
CA GLY A 133 -24.50 12.77 -13.53
C GLY A 133 -24.48 13.84 -12.48
N SER A 134 -23.77 13.62 -11.40
CA SER A 134 -23.14 14.75 -10.70
C SER A 134 -21.66 14.43 -10.48
N HIS A 135 -20.79 15.29 -10.91
CA HIS A 135 -19.44 15.39 -10.40
C HIS A 135 -19.60 15.75 -8.91
N GLY A 136 -19.73 14.74 -8.06
CA GLY A 136 -19.94 14.91 -6.63
C GLY A 136 -18.59 15.19 -5.98
N ASP A 137 -18.55 16.23 -5.21
CA ASP A 137 -17.52 16.65 -4.27
C ASP A 137 -17.37 15.70 -3.07
N GLY A 138 -17.31 14.40 -3.26
CA GLY A 138 -16.91 13.42 -2.22
C GLY A 138 -17.71 13.38 -0.91
N THR A 139 -18.75 14.21 -0.75
CA THR A 139 -19.53 14.37 0.50
C THR A 139 -20.89 13.65 0.49
N GLY A 140 -21.03 12.62 -0.35
CA GLY A 140 -22.22 11.77 -0.33
C GLY A 140 -22.31 10.98 0.98
N ALA A 141 -23.49 10.96 1.61
CA ALA A 141 -23.72 10.11 2.78
C ALA A 141 -23.36 8.65 2.44
N SER A 142 -22.61 7.99 3.34
CA SER A 142 -22.24 6.58 3.17
C SER A 142 -23.49 5.73 2.94
N THR A 143 -23.46 4.92 1.88
CA THR A 143 -24.51 3.94 1.59
C THR A 143 -24.29 2.61 2.33
N VAL A 144 -23.12 2.44 2.94
CA VAL A 144 -22.74 1.24 3.69
C VAL A 144 -23.42 1.27 5.07
N PRO A 145 -24.10 0.18 5.50
CA PRO A 145 -24.69 0.09 6.81
C PRO A 145 -23.68 0.27 7.93
N ALA A 146 -24.00 1.05 8.96
CA ALA A 146 -23.08 1.28 10.09
C ALA A 146 -22.69 -0.01 10.82
N SER A 147 -23.53 -1.04 10.84
CA SER A 147 -23.23 -2.36 11.41
C SER A 147 -22.17 -3.14 10.62
N ALA A 148 -22.02 -2.80 9.33
CA ALA A 148 -21.01 -3.41 8.47
C ALA A 148 -19.62 -2.75 8.59
N VAL A 149 -19.47 -1.77 9.48
CA VAL A 149 -18.19 -1.06 9.70
C VAL A 149 -17.81 -1.17 11.18
N ALA A 150 -16.60 -1.65 11.44
CA ALA A 150 -15.98 -1.65 12.76
C ALA A 150 -14.70 -0.83 12.72
N THR A 151 -14.46 -0.03 13.75
CA THR A 151 -13.23 0.79 13.87
C THR A 151 -12.60 0.61 15.24
N ALA A 152 -11.27 0.51 15.28
CA ALA A 152 -10.50 0.50 16.52
C ALA A 152 -9.42 1.60 16.47
N VAL A 153 -9.22 2.26 17.60
CA VAL A 153 -8.17 3.28 17.80
C VAL A 153 -6.94 2.58 18.38
N LEU A 154 -5.77 2.83 17.81
CA LEU A 154 -4.51 2.36 18.37
C LEU A 154 -4.18 3.11 19.67
N PRO A 155 -3.42 2.49 20.61
CA PRO A 155 -3.04 3.15 21.85
C PRO A 155 -2.27 4.45 21.61
N ASP A 156 -2.56 5.47 22.38
CA ASP A 156 -1.83 6.74 22.38
C ASP A 156 -0.42 6.55 22.94
N VAL A 157 0.57 6.60 22.07
CA VAL A 157 1.99 6.39 22.34
C VAL A 157 2.82 7.37 21.53
N THR A 158 4.05 7.64 21.98
CA THR A 158 5.03 8.45 21.26
C THR A 158 6.34 7.69 21.14
N GLY A 159 7.03 7.86 20.00
CA GLY A 159 8.35 7.28 19.77
C GLY A 159 9.48 8.31 19.82
N PRO A 160 10.74 7.87 19.58
CA PRO A 160 11.92 8.73 19.68
C PRO A 160 12.12 9.71 18.52
N VAL A 161 11.42 9.54 17.38
CA VAL A 161 11.51 10.42 16.21
C VAL A 161 10.40 11.47 16.31
N GLU A 162 10.68 12.56 17.01
CA GLU A 162 9.69 13.54 17.49
C GLU A 162 8.71 14.04 16.42
N ASP A 163 9.19 14.36 15.20
CA ASP A 163 8.38 14.88 14.09
C ASP A 163 7.60 13.80 13.31
N ARG A 164 7.75 12.53 13.66
CA ARG A 164 7.18 11.39 12.94
C ARG A 164 6.51 10.36 13.84
N GLN A 165 6.68 10.49 15.15
CA GLN A 165 6.18 9.56 16.16
C GLN A 165 5.55 10.32 17.33
N GLU A 166 4.84 11.41 17.03
CA GLU A 166 4.09 12.22 17.99
C GLU A 166 2.81 11.54 18.50
N GLY A 167 2.39 10.47 17.83
CA GLY A 167 1.22 9.65 18.13
C GLY A 167 1.22 8.37 17.31
N PRO A 168 0.21 7.51 17.43
CA PRO A 168 0.08 6.30 16.62
C PRO A 168 -0.20 6.66 15.16
N HIS A 169 0.45 5.92 14.23
CA HIS A 169 0.28 6.07 12.78
C HIS A 169 0.08 4.71 12.14
N ALA A 170 -1.18 4.27 12.02
CA ALA A 170 -1.52 3.01 11.37
C ALA A 170 -1.20 3.09 9.88
N HIS A 171 -0.23 2.26 9.40
CA HIS A 171 0.24 2.39 8.02
C HIS A 171 -0.23 1.25 7.11
N GLN A 172 0.17 0.03 7.35
CA GLN A 172 -0.24 -1.13 6.54
C GLN A 172 -0.88 -2.21 7.41
N SER A 173 -1.85 -2.94 6.86
CA SER A 173 -2.32 -4.18 7.44
C SER A 173 -1.91 -5.39 6.61
N THR A 174 -1.64 -6.53 7.26
CA THR A 174 -1.41 -7.83 6.61
C THR A 174 -2.12 -8.95 7.37
N ALA A 175 -2.61 -9.97 6.63
CA ALA A 175 -3.16 -11.16 7.27
C ALA A 175 -2.04 -12.01 7.87
N THR A 176 -2.29 -12.63 9.01
CA THR A 176 -1.39 -13.64 9.58
C THR A 176 -1.77 -15.04 9.08
N PRO A 177 -0.84 -16.00 9.11
CA PRO A 177 -1.17 -17.40 8.85
C PRO A 177 -2.24 -18.00 9.80
N ASP A 178 -2.41 -17.40 10.98
CA ASP A 178 -3.36 -17.84 12.00
C ASP A 178 -4.76 -17.21 11.84
N GLY A 179 -4.98 -16.40 10.79
CA GLY A 179 -6.26 -15.77 10.47
C GLY A 179 -6.56 -14.49 11.26
N THR A 180 -5.57 -13.90 11.91
CA THR A 180 -5.65 -12.55 12.47
C THR A 180 -5.10 -11.52 11.50
N VAL A 181 -5.16 -10.24 11.84
CA VAL A 181 -4.63 -9.12 11.06
C VAL A 181 -3.60 -8.38 11.87
N LEU A 182 -2.42 -8.15 11.31
CA LEU A 182 -1.41 -7.25 11.86
C LEU A 182 -1.54 -5.87 11.23
N VAL A 183 -1.40 -4.84 12.04
CA VAL A 183 -1.33 -3.43 11.64
C VAL A 183 0.01 -2.87 12.06
N ALA A 184 0.77 -2.33 11.13
CA ALA A 184 2.00 -1.60 11.41
C ALA A 184 1.66 -0.21 11.95
N ASP A 185 2.13 0.10 13.15
CA ASP A 185 2.04 1.41 13.79
C ASP A 185 3.40 2.10 13.72
N LEU A 186 3.58 2.95 12.72
CA LEU A 186 4.82 3.67 12.48
C LEU A 186 5.16 4.60 13.65
N GLY A 187 4.15 5.25 14.21
CA GLY A 187 4.33 6.18 15.30
C GLY A 187 4.62 5.52 16.65
N GLY A 188 4.01 4.34 16.89
CA GLY A 188 4.13 3.63 18.15
C GLY A 188 5.23 2.57 18.20
N ASP A 189 6.03 2.39 17.14
CA ASP A 189 7.02 1.30 17.04
C ASP A 189 6.43 -0.06 17.42
N ALA A 190 5.25 -0.37 16.84
CA ALA A 190 4.50 -1.56 17.20
C ALA A 190 3.79 -2.22 16.00
N LEU A 191 3.45 -3.50 16.18
CA LEU A 191 2.55 -4.23 15.32
C LEU A 191 1.33 -4.62 16.19
N HIS A 192 0.16 -4.11 15.86
CA HIS A 192 -1.08 -4.42 16.56
C HIS A 192 -1.80 -5.58 15.89
N GLU A 193 -2.13 -6.61 16.65
CA GLU A 193 -2.82 -7.80 16.15
C GLU A 193 -4.32 -7.74 16.51
N PHE A 194 -5.18 -7.94 15.49
CA PHE A 194 -6.63 -7.91 15.62
C PHE A 194 -7.25 -9.19 15.10
N ARG A 195 -8.39 -9.59 15.69
CA ARG A 195 -9.33 -10.53 15.11
C ARG A 195 -10.47 -9.78 14.46
N ILE A 196 -10.85 -10.22 13.28
CA ILE A 196 -12.02 -9.71 12.57
C ILE A 196 -13.01 -10.85 12.47
N ASP A 197 -14.24 -10.62 12.94
CA ASP A 197 -15.35 -11.54 12.82
C ASP A 197 -16.52 -10.86 12.10
N THR A 198 -17.22 -11.61 11.26
CA THR A 198 -18.42 -11.16 10.55
C THR A 198 -19.56 -12.09 10.91
N ASP A 199 -20.62 -11.53 11.50
CA ASP A 199 -21.81 -12.26 11.87
C ASP A 199 -22.71 -12.57 10.66
N ALA A 200 -23.66 -13.49 10.85
CA ALA A 200 -24.59 -13.91 9.80
C ALA A 200 -25.51 -12.79 9.28
N ASP A 201 -25.66 -11.71 10.02
CA ASP A 201 -26.42 -10.51 9.61
C ASP A 201 -25.55 -9.46 8.90
N GLY A 202 -24.25 -9.78 8.67
CA GLY A 202 -23.27 -8.90 8.04
C GLY A 202 -22.64 -7.86 8.97
N SER A 203 -22.91 -7.94 10.29
CA SER A 203 -22.25 -7.10 11.28
C SER A 203 -20.77 -7.48 11.42
N VAL A 204 -19.88 -6.50 11.43
CA VAL A 204 -18.44 -6.68 11.56
C VAL A 204 -17.97 -6.29 12.96
N THR A 205 -17.08 -7.10 13.53
CA THR A 205 -16.39 -6.79 14.79
C THR A 205 -14.87 -6.81 14.60
N LEU A 206 -14.18 -5.98 15.36
CA LEU A 206 -12.74 -5.82 15.32
C LEU A 206 -12.21 -5.83 16.76
N GLU A 207 -11.59 -6.95 17.15
CA GLU A 207 -11.13 -7.17 18.52
C GLU A 207 -9.61 -7.15 18.61
N PRO A 208 -9.00 -6.33 19.51
CA PRO A 208 -7.57 -6.37 19.74
C PRO A 208 -7.15 -7.70 20.39
N VAL A 209 -6.13 -8.33 19.84
CA VAL A 209 -5.57 -9.58 20.34
C VAL A 209 -4.29 -9.34 21.12
N ARG A 210 -3.34 -8.58 20.52
CA ARG A 210 -2.01 -8.40 21.08
C ARG A 210 -1.31 -7.20 20.45
N VAL A 211 -0.32 -6.66 21.16
CA VAL A 211 0.64 -5.68 20.65
C VAL A 211 2.02 -6.29 20.68
N HIS A 212 2.75 -6.14 19.58
CA HIS A 212 4.15 -6.59 19.42
C HIS A 212 5.02 -5.35 19.23
N HIS A 213 5.90 -5.06 20.18
CA HIS A 213 6.81 -3.92 20.06
C HIS A 213 8.04 -4.29 19.23
N VAL A 214 8.49 -3.37 18.38
CA VAL A 214 9.77 -3.41 17.68
C VAL A 214 10.76 -2.45 18.36
N GLU A 215 12.00 -2.39 17.87
CA GLU A 215 12.99 -1.47 18.43
C GLU A 215 12.53 -0.01 18.28
N PRO A 216 12.70 0.84 19.29
CA PRO A 216 12.32 2.24 19.25
C PRO A 216 13.00 2.98 18.08
N GLY A 217 12.22 3.76 17.32
CA GLY A 217 12.67 4.50 16.13
C GLY A 217 12.67 3.67 14.85
N THR A 218 12.15 2.45 14.86
CA THR A 218 11.98 1.62 13.65
C THR A 218 10.99 2.25 12.68
N GLY A 219 9.84 2.71 13.16
CA GLY A 219 8.74 3.18 12.32
C GLY A 219 8.25 2.10 11.34
N PRO A 220 7.64 0.99 11.82
CA PRO A 220 7.23 -0.10 10.97
C PRO A 220 6.18 0.39 9.95
N ARG A 221 6.40 0.06 8.66
CA ARG A 221 5.59 0.61 7.58
C ARG A 221 4.90 -0.48 6.77
N HIS A 222 5.62 -1.18 5.88
CA HIS A 222 5.11 -2.28 5.07
C HIS A 222 5.69 -3.61 5.51
N MET A 223 4.90 -4.67 5.34
CA MET A 223 5.19 -6.02 5.84
C MET A 223 4.95 -7.06 4.75
N GLY A 224 5.72 -8.14 4.80
CA GLY A 224 5.54 -9.33 3.98
C GLY A 224 5.92 -10.59 4.76
N TRP A 225 5.59 -11.76 4.23
CA TRP A 225 5.87 -13.04 4.87
C TRP A 225 6.90 -13.84 4.08
N TRP A 226 7.83 -14.47 4.78
CA TRP A 226 8.77 -15.45 4.24
C TRP A 226 9.01 -16.58 5.21
N ASP A 227 8.73 -17.83 4.79
CA ASP A 227 8.99 -19.06 5.56
C ASP A 227 8.48 -18.99 7.01
N GLY A 228 7.28 -18.42 7.20
CA GLY A 228 6.66 -18.23 8.51
C GLY A 228 7.18 -17.06 9.33
N ASP A 229 8.23 -16.37 8.88
CA ASP A 229 8.74 -15.14 9.50
C ASP A 229 8.09 -13.90 8.86
N LEU A 230 7.88 -12.87 9.65
CA LEU A 230 7.43 -11.56 9.19
C LEU A 230 8.63 -10.70 8.80
N VAL A 231 8.59 -10.11 7.61
CA VAL A 231 9.57 -9.14 7.12
C VAL A 231 8.94 -7.75 7.16
N VAL A 232 9.61 -6.80 7.79
CA VAL A 232 9.08 -5.45 8.05
C VAL A 232 10.04 -4.40 7.54
N ALA A 233 9.54 -3.45 6.77
CA ALA A 233 10.27 -2.24 6.41
C ALA A 233 10.18 -1.23 7.56
N GLY A 234 11.31 -0.90 8.18
CA GLY A 234 11.45 0.22 9.12
C GLY A 234 11.66 1.50 8.35
N GLU A 235 10.63 2.33 8.23
CA GLU A 235 10.73 3.58 7.48
C GLU A 235 11.76 4.52 8.08
N LEU A 236 11.80 4.62 9.42
CA LEU A 236 12.55 5.66 10.11
C LEU A 236 13.98 5.24 10.43
N ASP A 237 14.25 3.96 10.65
CA ASP A 237 15.61 3.45 10.93
C ASP A 237 16.37 2.99 9.67
N GLY A 238 15.72 2.98 8.50
CA GLY A 238 16.33 2.60 7.23
C GLY A 238 16.73 1.13 7.15
N ARG A 239 16.04 0.25 7.88
CA ARG A 239 16.35 -1.19 7.96
C ARG A 239 15.17 -2.04 7.51
N VAL A 240 15.48 -3.23 7.01
CA VAL A 240 14.51 -4.31 6.88
C VAL A 240 14.72 -5.26 8.05
N HIS A 241 13.65 -5.55 8.77
CA HIS A 241 13.62 -6.42 9.94
C HIS A 241 13.00 -7.75 9.58
N ARG A 242 13.57 -8.86 10.06
CA ARG A 242 12.97 -10.19 10.03
C ARG A 242 12.60 -10.59 11.44
N LEU A 243 11.33 -10.87 11.66
CA LEU A 243 10.76 -11.19 12.95
C LEU A 243 10.17 -12.60 12.93
N ARG A 244 10.34 -13.34 14.02
CA ARG A 244 9.75 -14.67 14.21
C ARG A 244 8.80 -14.65 15.38
N ARG A 245 7.66 -15.32 15.22
CA ARG A 245 6.73 -15.59 16.31
C ARG A 245 7.31 -16.66 17.22
N ASP A 246 7.41 -16.39 18.52
CA ASP A 246 7.86 -17.34 19.53
C ASP A 246 6.69 -18.20 20.08
N ASP A 247 7.00 -19.13 20.98
CA ASP A 247 6.01 -20.06 21.58
C ASP A 247 4.93 -19.34 22.42
N THR A 248 5.16 -18.09 22.79
CA THR A 248 4.14 -17.23 23.47
C THR A 248 3.23 -16.53 22.49
N GLY A 249 3.53 -16.63 21.19
CA GLY A 249 2.85 -15.93 20.10
C GLY A 249 3.32 -14.50 19.90
N SER A 250 4.38 -14.05 20.56
CA SER A 250 4.98 -12.72 20.40
C SER A 250 6.02 -12.73 19.28
N PHE A 251 6.12 -11.63 18.52
CA PHE A 251 7.22 -11.47 17.57
C PHE A 251 8.50 -11.00 18.26
N ARG A 252 9.62 -11.54 17.82
CA ARG A 252 10.96 -11.09 18.19
C ARG A 252 11.80 -10.87 16.95
N THR A 253 12.60 -9.83 16.92
CA THR A 253 13.54 -9.56 15.83
C THR A 253 14.65 -10.63 15.81
N LEU A 254 14.83 -11.28 14.67
CA LEU A 254 15.93 -12.20 14.40
C LEU A 254 17.13 -11.45 13.84
N VAL A 255 16.88 -10.56 12.89
CA VAL A 255 17.88 -9.74 12.21
C VAL A 255 17.25 -8.43 11.74
N ALA A 256 18.03 -7.36 11.76
CA ALA A 256 17.68 -6.06 11.20
C ALA A 256 18.85 -5.57 10.33
N THR A 257 18.62 -5.47 9.02
CA THR A 257 19.65 -5.16 8.03
C THR A 257 19.45 -3.76 7.47
N PRO A 258 20.45 -2.85 7.59
CA PRO A 258 20.38 -1.56 6.91
C PRO A 258 20.41 -1.77 5.39
N VAL A 259 19.54 -1.07 4.67
CA VAL A 259 19.42 -1.20 3.21
C VAL A 259 20.52 -0.47 2.44
N THR A 260 21.26 0.42 3.11
CA THR A 260 22.36 1.17 2.51
C THR A 260 23.63 1.01 3.34
N ALA A 261 24.78 0.91 2.67
CA ALA A 261 26.07 1.06 3.35
C ALA A 261 26.23 2.53 3.79
N SER A 262 26.78 2.74 4.99
CA SER A 262 26.95 4.08 5.57
C SER A 262 27.81 5.04 4.75
N ASP A 263 28.67 4.50 3.87
CA ASP A 263 29.64 5.21 3.03
C ASP A 263 29.26 5.18 1.53
N ALA A 264 28.12 4.58 1.17
CA ALA A 264 27.65 4.59 -0.21
C ALA A 264 27.28 6.01 -0.67
N PRO A 265 27.70 6.42 -1.89
CA PRO A 265 27.30 7.71 -2.42
C PRO A 265 25.77 7.77 -2.52
N ALA A 266 25.18 8.85 -1.98
CA ALA A 266 23.73 9.05 -2.04
C ALA A 266 23.30 9.47 -3.45
N SER A 267 22.21 8.90 -3.94
CA SER A 267 21.34 9.52 -4.94
C SER A 267 20.26 10.36 -4.21
N GLY A 268 19.57 11.23 -4.91
CA GLY A 268 18.53 12.07 -4.32
C GLY A 268 19.00 12.97 -3.18
N THR A 269 18.21 13.10 -2.10
CA THR A 269 18.55 13.92 -0.93
C THR A 269 19.53 13.25 0.02
N GLY A 270 19.76 11.95 -0.13
CA GLY A 270 20.60 11.13 0.74
C GLY A 270 19.90 10.62 2.00
N GLU A 271 18.67 11.05 2.26
CA GLU A 271 17.83 10.49 3.33
C GLU A 271 17.46 9.04 3.02
N VAL A 272 17.09 8.26 4.03
CA VAL A 272 16.75 6.84 3.89
C VAL A 272 15.39 6.60 4.54
N PHE A 273 14.34 6.60 3.74
CA PHE A 273 12.98 6.28 4.18
C PHE A 273 12.43 5.10 3.38
N LEU A 274 12.32 3.93 4.02
CA LEU A 274 11.74 2.78 3.36
C LEU A 274 10.25 3.02 3.07
N SER A 275 9.78 2.58 1.89
CA SER A 275 8.38 2.75 1.53
C SER A 275 7.68 1.40 1.30
N HIS A 276 7.53 0.94 0.08
CA HIS A 276 6.90 -0.33 -0.23
C HIS A 276 7.90 -1.49 -0.12
N LEU A 277 7.39 -2.65 0.32
CA LEU A 277 8.14 -3.88 0.45
C LEU A 277 7.31 -5.04 -0.09
N GLU A 278 7.91 -5.90 -0.90
CA GLU A 278 7.36 -7.20 -1.32
C GLU A 278 8.37 -8.32 -1.09
N VAL A 279 7.86 -9.52 -0.82
CA VAL A 279 8.65 -10.74 -0.69
C VAL A 279 8.19 -11.74 -1.74
N ASP A 280 9.11 -12.23 -2.59
CA ASP A 280 8.78 -13.22 -3.60
C ASP A 280 8.90 -14.67 -3.08
N ASP A 281 8.48 -15.63 -3.90
CA ASP A 281 8.47 -17.08 -3.59
C ASP A 281 9.87 -17.71 -3.48
N ARG A 282 10.92 -16.96 -3.75
CA ARG A 282 12.33 -17.37 -3.59
C ARG A 282 12.97 -16.78 -2.33
N GLY A 283 12.24 -15.91 -1.61
CA GLY A 283 12.74 -15.19 -0.44
C GLY A 283 13.52 -13.93 -0.79
N LEU A 284 13.38 -13.41 -2.00
CA LEU A 284 13.91 -12.09 -2.34
C LEU A 284 12.94 -11.02 -1.81
N VAL A 285 13.47 -10.16 -0.96
CA VAL A 285 12.78 -9.01 -0.39
C VAL A 285 13.16 -7.78 -1.20
N THR A 286 12.21 -7.26 -1.96
CA THR A 286 12.38 -6.00 -2.70
C THR A 286 11.83 -4.87 -1.86
N VAL A 287 12.58 -3.76 -1.72
CA VAL A 287 12.16 -2.58 -0.98
C VAL A 287 12.51 -1.30 -1.74
N ALA A 288 11.58 -0.35 -1.76
CA ALA A 288 11.81 0.98 -2.33
C ALA A 288 12.31 1.94 -1.23
N VAL A 289 13.32 2.74 -1.56
CA VAL A 289 14.03 3.62 -0.64
C VAL A 289 13.91 5.07 -1.13
N ARG A 290 13.06 5.85 -0.48
CA ARG A 290 12.88 7.27 -0.74
C ARG A 290 14.06 8.08 -0.20
N GLY A 291 14.34 9.21 -0.85
CA GLY A 291 15.45 10.09 -0.52
C GLY A 291 16.79 9.64 -1.10
N ARG A 292 17.05 8.32 -1.16
CA ARG A 292 18.14 7.76 -1.96
C ARG A 292 17.67 7.39 -3.37
N ASP A 293 16.37 7.24 -3.55
CA ASP A 293 15.72 6.94 -4.82
C ASP A 293 16.25 5.67 -5.48
N GLU A 294 16.27 4.61 -4.68
CA GLU A 294 16.79 3.29 -5.02
C GLU A 294 15.75 2.20 -4.81
N ILE A 295 15.89 1.10 -5.56
CA ILE A 295 15.26 -0.20 -5.27
C ILE A 295 16.37 -1.12 -4.76
N VAL A 296 16.15 -1.68 -3.59
CA VAL A 296 17.10 -2.59 -2.93
C VAL A 296 16.48 -3.98 -2.84
N VAL A 297 17.27 -5.01 -3.14
CA VAL A 297 16.85 -6.40 -2.99
C VAL A 297 17.72 -7.05 -1.91
N LEU A 298 17.05 -7.70 -0.96
CA LEU A 298 17.69 -8.51 0.07
C LEU A 298 17.32 -9.98 -0.14
N ASP A 299 18.23 -10.88 0.23
CA ASP A 299 18.00 -12.32 0.27
C ASP A 299 17.70 -12.76 1.71
N ALA A 300 16.57 -13.41 1.90
CA ALA A 300 16.11 -13.96 3.18
C ALA A 300 16.16 -15.49 3.24
N ALA A 301 16.68 -16.18 2.20
CA ALA A 301 16.56 -17.63 2.06
C ALA A 301 17.23 -18.40 3.22
N ASP A 302 18.46 -18.12 3.58
CA ASP A 302 19.25 -18.92 4.54
C ASP A 302 19.07 -18.50 6.01
N GLY A 303 17.87 -17.99 6.38
CA GLY A 303 17.59 -17.53 7.75
C GLY A 303 18.23 -16.19 8.10
N GLY A 304 18.98 -15.60 7.15
CA GLY A 304 19.54 -14.26 7.22
C GLY A 304 18.63 -13.20 6.61
N LEU A 305 19.22 -12.06 6.33
CA LEU A 305 18.64 -10.98 5.54
C LEU A 305 19.81 -10.12 5.04
N THR A 306 20.19 -10.29 3.78
CA THR A 306 21.43 -9.70 3.25
C THR A 306 21.12 -8.91 1.97
N VAL A 307 21.60 -7.66 1.87
CA VAL A 307 21.49 -6.88 0.63
C VAL A 307 22.30 -7.56 -0.47
N VAL A 308 21.65 -7.93 -1.56
CA VAL A 308 22.25 -8.64 -2.70
C VAL A 308 22.25 -7.82 -3.97
N HIS A 309 21.37 -6.80 -4.08
CA HIS A 309 21.28 -5.95 -5.26
C HIS A 309 20.74 -4.58 -4.91
N THR A 310 21.20 -3.56 -5.66
CA THR A 310 20.67 -2.18 -5.58
C THR A 310 20.70 -1.57 -6.98
N VAL A 311 19.62 -0.88 -7.34
CA VAL A 311 19.50 -0.18 -8.62
C VAL A 311 18.77 1.16 -8.40
N PRO A 312 19.06 2.23 -9.17
CA PRO A 312 18.29 3.46 -9.14
C PRO A 312 16.80 3.19 -9.44
N ALA A 313 15.89 3.86 -8.74
CA ALA A 313 14.44 3.73 -8.92
C ALA A 313 13.91 4.32 -10.25
N GLY A 314 14.78 4.98 -11.01
CA GLY A 314 14.41 5.63 -12.28
C GLY A 314 13.65 6.94 -12.13
N GLY A 315 13.64 7.53 -10.94
CA GLY A 315 12.99 8.79 -10.63
C GLY A 315 13.15 9.16 -9.16
N VAL A 316 12.36 10.11 -8.68
CA VAL A 316 12.46 10.68 -7.34
C VAL A 316 11.28 10.23 -6.47
N TRP A 317 11.58 9.83 -5.25
CA TRP A 317 10.62 9.46 -4.22
C TRP A 317 9.80 8.20 -4.58
N PRO A 318 10.45 7.02 -4.74
CA PRO A 318 9.78 5.77 -5.07
C PRO A 318 8.87 5.35 -3.90
N ARG A 319 7.55 5.57 -4.05
CA ARG A 319 6.57 5.30 -2.99
C ARG A 319 6.04 3.88 -3.00
N HIS A 320 5.84 3.33 -4.20
CA HIS A 320 5.31 2.00 -4.45
C HIS A 320 5.96 1.39 -5.68
N PHE A 321 5.91 0.08 -5.78
CA PHE A 321 6.23 -0.64 -7.01
C PHE A 321 5.30 -1.84 -7.15
N ALA A 322 5.24 -2.41 -8.35
CA ALA A 322 4.51 -3.65 -8.63
C ALA A 322 5.22 -4.45 -9.70
N ARG A 323 5.08 -5.78 -9.66
CA ARG A 323 5.59 -6.67 -10.71
C ARG A 323 4.53 -6.92 -11.78
N ALA A 324 4.94 -6.86 -13.05
CA ALA A 324 4.11 -7.21 -14.21
C ALA A 324 4.94 -8.10 -15.14
N GLY A 325 4.82 -9.42 -14.98
CA GLY A 325 5.69 -10.40 -15.67
C GLY A 325 7.16 -10.17 -15.27
N ASP A 326 8.02 -9.98 -16.28
CA ASP A 326 9.46 -9.72 -16.11
C ASP A 326 9.79 -8.23 -15.97
N LEU A 327 8.83 -7.42 -15.50
CA LEU A 327 9.01 -5.99 -15.27
C LEU A 327 8.73 -5.62 -13.83
N LEU A 328 9.52 -4.71 -13.28
CA LEU A 328 9.25 -3.96 -12.07
C LEU A 328 8.83 -2.53 -12.45
N LEU A 329 7.65 -2.13 -12.01
CA LEU A 329 7.06 -0.83 -12.27
C LEU A 329 7.19 0.00 -11.00
N VAL A 330 7.87 1.15 -11.03
CA VAL A 330 8.17 1.95 -9.85
C VAL A 330 7.44 3.29 -9.91
N ALA A 331 6.56 3.54 -8.94
CA ALA A 331 5.85 4.81 -8.78
C ALA A 331 6.77 5.86 -8.15
N ASN A 332 7.33 6.74 -8.95
CA ASN A 332 8.20 7.82 -8.54
C ASN A 332 7.36 9.09 -8.34
N GLN A 333 6.83 9.26 -7.13
CA GLN A 333 5.82 10.27 -6.78
C GLN A 333 6.24 11.69 -7.17
N MET A 334 7.50 12.08 -6.92
CA MET A 334 7.98 13.43 -7.16
C MET A 334 8.57 13.65 -8.56
N SER A 335 8.58 12.61 -9.39
CA SER A 335 8.98 12.70 -10.81
C SER A 335 7.79 12.67 -11.76
N ASP A 336 6.55 12.54 -11.25
CA ASP A 336 5.34 12.40 -12.07
C ASP A 336 5.46 11.27 -13.10
N ALA A 337 6.07 10.15 -12.69
CA ALA A 337 6.35 9.05 -13.61
C ALA A 337 6.34 7.69 -12.92
N VAL A 338 5.95 6.67 -13.69
CA VAL A 338 6.22 5.27 -13.40
C VAL A 338 7.42 4.84 -14.22
N ALA A 339 8.51 4.46 -13.56
CA ALA A 339 9.67 3.88 -14.21
C ALA A 339 9.45 2.38 -14.46
N VAL A 340 9.92 1.88 -15.60
CA VAL A 340 9.84 0.47 -16.01
C VAL A 340 11.25 -0.12 -15.99
N LEU A 341 11.48 -1.10 -15.13
CA LEU A 341 12.76 -1.79 -14.96
C LEU A 341 12.58 -3.25 -15.36
N PRO A 342 13.45 -3.84 -16.20
CA PRO A 342 13.38 -5.26 -16.51
C PRO A 342 13.86 -6.08 -15.31
N ILE A 343 13.25 -7.25 -15.05
CA ILE A 343 13.69 -8.20 -14.05
C ILE A 343 14.48 -9.30 -14.75
N GLY A 344 15.73 -9.49 -14.37
CA GLY A 344 16.57 -10.55 -14.88
C GLY A 344 16.17 -11.96 -14.43
N PRO A 345 16.74 -13.02 -15.04
CA PRO A 345 16.49 -14.42 -14.64
C PRO A 345 16.90 -14.71 -13.17
N ASP A 346 17.81 -13.95 -12.63
CA ASP A 346 18.21 -13.95 -11.21
C ASP A 346 17.16 -13.33 -10.28
N GLY A 347 16.15 -12.63 -10.85
CA GLY A 347 15.10 -11.94 -10.14
C GLY A 347 15.44 -10.51 -9.77
N PHE A 348 16.58 -10.00 -10.19
CA PHE A 348 17.02 -8.64 -9.87
C PHE A 348 16.55 -7.63 -10.92
N PRO A 349 16.06 -6.45 -10.49
CA PRO A 349 15.69 -5.38 -11.41
C PRO A 349 16.95 -4.76 -12.04
N GLY A 350 16.90 -4.57 -13.36
CA GLY A 350 17.93 -3.86 -14.12
C GLY A 350 17.67 -2.34 -14.19
N PRO A 351 18.49 -1.60 -14.96
CA PRO A 351 18.28 -0.18 -15.20
C PRO A 351 16.95 0.12 -15.88
N THR A 352 16.41 1.33 -15.64
CA THR A 352 15.18 1.82 -16.28
C THR A 352 15.28 1.75 -17.82
N ILE A 353 14.28 1.15 -18.46
CA ILE A 353 14.18 1.02 -19.91
C ILE A 353 13.07 1.89 -20.54
N ALA A 354 12.10 2.30 -19.73
CA ALA A 354 11.00 3.18 -20.16
C ALA A 354 10.45 3.96 -18.96
N GLU A 355 9.73 5.04 -19.27
CA GLU A 355 8.98 5.83 -18.32
C GLU A 355 7.57 6.11 -18.84
N ILE A 356 6.57 6.05 -17.94
CA ILE A 356 5.18 6.36 -18.21
C ILE A 356 4.82 7.60 -17.41
N ALA A 357 4.45 8.69 -18.09
CA ALA A 357 4.07 9.94 -17.42
C ALA A 357 2.72 9.79 -16.71
N VAL A 358 2.71 9.97 -15.40
CA VAL A 358 1.53 9.96 -14.52
C VAL A 358 1.79 10.91 -13.37
N GLY A 359 0.89 11.86 -13.14
CA GLY A 359 1.05 12.83 -12.03
C GLY A 359 1.06 12.16 -10.66
N SER A 360 2.07 12.43 -9.86
CA SER A 360 2.28 11.98 -8.47
C SER A 360 1.81 10.56 -8.15
N PRO A 361 2.29 9.51 -8.88
CA PRO A 361 1.83 8.14 -8.69
C PRO A 361 2.20 7.64 -7.29
N ALA A 362 1.24 7.02 -6.60
CA ALA A 362 1.39 6.54 -5.23
C ALA A 362 1.21 5.03 -5.09
N CYS A 363 0.35 4.41 -5.90
CA CYS A 363 0.07 2.98 -5.92
C CYS A 363 -0.10 2.49 -7.36
N ILE A 364 0.44 1.32 -7.66
CA ILE A 364 0.34 0.66 -8.97
C ILE A 364 -0.28 -0.72 -8.77
N VAL A 365 -1.30 -1.04 -9.56
CA VAL A 365 -1.90 -2.38 -9.60
C VAL A 365 -1.98 -2.84 -11.05
N PRO A 366 -1.17 -3.81 -11.48
CA PRO A 366 -1.31 -4.47 -12.77
C PRO A 366 -2.62 -5.26 -12.84
N PHE A 367 -3.28 -5.26 -13.99
CA PHE A 367 -4.46 -6.08 -14.21
C PHE A 367 -4.42 -6.79 -15.58
N PRO A 368 -5.03 -7.99 -15.72
CA PRO A 368 -4.99 -8.74 -16.97
C PRO A 368 -5.77 -8.03 -18.08
N ALA A 369 -5.46 -8.38 -19.33
CA ALA A 369 -6.34 -8.11 -20.47
C ALA A 369 -7.63 -8.91 -20.31
N ASP A 370 -8.76 -8.32 -20.69
CA ASP A 370 -10.07 -8.99 -20.73
C ASP A 370 -10.08 -10.13 -21.74
#